data_33c1cac0d8478de425b4e518b127e11c
#
_entry.id   33c1cac0d8478de425b4e518b127e11c
#
_cell.length_a   1.000
_cell.length_b   1.000
_cell.length_c   1.000
_cell.angle_alpha   90.00
_cell.angle_beta   90.00
_cell.angle_gamma   90.00
#
_symmetry.space_group_name_H-M   'P 1'
#
loop_
_entity.id
_entity.type
_entity.pdbx_description
1 polymer ?
#
loop_
_entity_poly.entity_id
_entity_poly.type
_entity_poly.pdbx_seq_one_letter_code
_entity_poly.pdbx_strand_id
1 'polypeptide(L)'
;MSEKIYKCLEIKNLKDMLKKSGEKYGEKNAYKIRLEKNKYKTYTHKEVRQMINYLGTRLIDLGLKNKRIAVIGENRYEWEIAYLSIVCGTGIVVPLDKSLPQNELEKVIERSGVEAIFYSEKYTDILKTIVGRGIGKLKTLISMDLKHHTEGIYSQNELISEGKNLVENGNKSFIDATIDNEKMSIMLFTSGTTSDSKIVALSHKNLVSNLMDIASSLDINSSDVFLSFLPLHHVFECTVGFLFSLYVGAETVFCDGIRYIVDNLKEYKVSVMASVPAIYERIFKIIRREIATSNNLEEILENEEKYKNSSMEEKKKVFKDIHDMLGGNIKLLISGAASLDKEIEKKYRNLGLNLVQGYGLTETSPVIG
;
A
#
# COMPACT_ATOMS: atom_id res chain seq x y z
N MET A 1 10.54 -25.38 6.50
CA MET A 1 10.21 -24.57 5.31
C MET A 1 8.93 -25.14 4.74
N SER A 2 7.83 -24.37 4.66
CA SER A 2 6.63 -24.83 3.97
C SER A 2 6.96 -25.01 2.50
N GLU A 3 6.47 -26.08 1.90
CA GLU A 3 6.62 -26.33 0.48
C GLU A 3 5.95 -25.18 -0.30
N LYS A 4 6.67 -24.58 -1.24
CA LYS A 4 6.13 -23.47 -2.05
C LYS A 4 5.01 -24.01 -2.93
N ILE A 5 3.78 -23.56 -2.72
CA ILE A 5 2.59 -24.02 -3.44
C ILE A 5 2.49 -23.36 -4.82
N TYR A 6 2.82 -22.06 -4.93
CA TYR A 6 2.66 -21.29 -6.15
C TYR A 6 4.02 -20.84 -6.71
N LYS A 7 4.13 -20.81 -8.04
CA LYS A 7 5.33 -20.30 -8.71
C LYS A 7 5.35 -18.77 -8.63
N CYS A 8 6.36 -18.23 -7.97
CA CYS A 8 6.56 -16.79 -7.83
C CYS A 8 7.63 -16.25 -8.78
N LEU A 9 7.62 -14.93 -9.00
CA LEU A 9 8.62 -14.22 -9.78
C LEU A 9 9.85 -13.98 -8.90
N GLU A 10 11.00 -14.54 -9.28
CA GLU A 10 12.26 -14.30 -8.56
C GLU A 10 12.71 -12.84 -8.73
N ILE A 11 12.92 -12.14 -7.63
CA ILE A 11 13.37 -10.74 -7.60
C ILE A 11 14.53 -10.54 -6.62
N LYS A 12 15.45 -9.64 -6.96
CA LYS A 12 16.65 -9.37 -6.14
C LYS A 12 16.45 -8.18 -5.18
N ASN A 13 15.68 -7.19 -5.59
CA ASN A 13 15.36 -5.97 -4.85
C ASN A 13 14.11 -5.33 -5.46
N LEU A 14 13.59 -4.26 -4.84
CA LEU A 14 12.39 -3.57 -5.31
C LEU A 14 12.55 -2.95 -6.71
N LYS A 15 13.75 -2.54 -7.09
CA LYS A 15 14.03 -2.04 -8.45
C LYS A 15 13.93 -3.15 -9.49
N ASP A 16 14.50 -4.34 -9.20
CA ASP A 16 14.35 -5.54 -10.04
C ASP A 16 12.89 -6.00 -10.12
N MET A 17 12.13 -5.89 -9.00
CA MET A 17 10.70 -6.11 -8.98
C MET A 17 9.97 -5.20 -9.99
N LEU A 18 10.19 -3.88 -9.92
CA LEU A 18 9.57 -2.93 -10.85
C LEU A 18 9.92 -3.20 -12.31
N LYS A 19 11.18 -3.58 -12.57
CA LYS A 19 11.61 -3.95 -13.92
C LYS A 19 10.84 -5.17 -14.42
N LYS A 20 10.87 -6.27 -13.68
CA LYS A 20 10.28 -7.55 -14.08
C LYS A 20 8.76 -7.50 -14.13
N SER A 21 8.12 -6.85 -13.16
CA SER A 21 6.65 -6.67 -13.17
C SER A 21 6.22 -5.78 -14.33
N GLY A 22 6.96 -4.67 -14.61
CA GLY A 22 6.70 -3.80 -15.76
C GLY A 22 6.92 -4.48 -17.10
N GLU A 23 7.84 -5.44 -17.22
CA GLU A 23 8.05 -6.25 -18.41
C GLU A 23 6.94 -7.30 -18.58
N LYS A 24 6.52 -7.95 -17.49
CA LYS A 24 5.53 -9.04 -17.51
C LYS A 24 4.09 -8.54 -17.60
N TYR A 25 3.77 -7.43 -16.92
CA TYR A 25 2.40 -6.93 -16.76
C TYR A 25 2.22 -5.51 -17.32
N GLY A 26 3.16 -5.01 -18.11
CA GLY A 26 3.27 -3.61 -18.52
C GLY A 26 1.99 -2.95 -18.99
N GLU A 27 1.18 -3.65 -19.77
CA GLU A 27 -0.07 -3.12 -20.34
C GLU A 27 -1.30 -3.31 -19.41
N LYS A 28 -1.14 -3.99 -18.25
CA LYS A 28 -2.21 -4.11 -17.27
C LYS A 28 -2.29 -2.88 -16.39
N ASN A 29 -3.48 -2.59 -15.88
CA ASN A 29 -3.68 -1.52 -14.92
C ASN A 29 -2.94 -1.84 -13.59
N ALA A 30 -2.15 -0.88 -13.12
CA ALA A 30 -1.59 -0.89 -11.78
C ALA A 30 -2.46 -0.09 -10.81
N TYR A 31 -3.00 1.04 -11.27
CA TYR A 31 -3.87 1.89 -10.47
C TYR A 31 -5.14 2.27 -11.20
N LYS A 32 -6.24 2.35 -10.44
CA LYS A 32 -7.50 2.96 -10.89
C LYS A 32 -7.93 4.01 -9.88
N ILE A 33 -7.97 5.26 -10.32
CA ILE A 33 -8.18 6.45 -9.50
C ILE A 33 -9.55 7.04 -9.83
N ARG A 34 -10.37 7.29 -8.83
CA ARG A 34 -11.62 8.03 -9.01
C ARG A 34 -11.32 9.51 -9.22
N LEU A 35 -11.81 10.08 -10.31
CA LEU A 35 -11.81 11.53 -10.56
C LEU A 35 -13.11 12.16 -10.10
N GLU A 36 -14.23 11.52 -10.47
CA GLU A 36 -15.61 11.92 -10.17
C GLU A 36 -16.47 10.65 -10.07
N LYS A 37 -17.72 10.78 -9.68
CA LYS A 37 -18.66 9.65 -9.69
C LYS A 37 -18.70 8.98 -11.06
N ASN A 38 -18.42 7.70 -11.14
CA ASN A 38 -18.37 6.89 -12.36
C ASN A 38 -17.32 7.33 -13.40
N LYS A 39 -16.33 8.15 -13.01
CA LYS A 39 -15.25 8.58 -13.89
C LYS A 39 -13.90 8.26 -13.25
N TYR A 40 -13.11 7.48 -13.94
CA TYR A 40 -11.85 6.95 -13.44
C TYR A 40 -10.71 7.30 -14.39
N LYS A 41 -9.51 7.39 -13.81
CA LYS A 41 -8.24 7.39 -14.52
C LYS A 41 -7.49 6.13 -14.14
N THR A 42 -6.93 5.45 -15.12
CA THR A 42 -6.07 4.28 -14.90
C THR A 42 -4.64 4.60 -15.26
N TYR A 43 -3.71 3.91 -14.60
CA TYR A 43 -2.31 3.90 -14.95
C TYR A 43 -1.85 2.46 -15.08
N THR A 44 -1.16 2.15 -16.17
CA THR A 44 -0.58 0.82 -16.40
C THR A 44 0.70 0.61 -15.59
N HIS A 45 1.11 -0.64 -15.37
CA HIS A 45 2.38 -0.96 -14.71
C HIS A 45 3.59 -0.34 -15.43
N LYS A 46 3.52 -0.22 -16.76
CA LYS A 46 4.53 0.44 -17.58
C LYS A 46 4.60 1.95 -17.30
N GLU A 47 3.46 2.64 -17.25
CA GLU A 47 3.40 4.06 -16.93
C GLU A 47 3.87 4.35 -15.51
N VAL A 48 3.47 3.52 -14.54
CA VAL A 48 3.94 3.62 -13.14
C VAL A 48 5.46 3.49 -13.06
N ARG A 49 6.06 2.49 -13.72
CA ARG A 49 7.50 2.33 -13.80
C ARG A 49 8.18 3.53 -14.44
N GLN A 50 7.61 4.10 -15.50
CA GLN A 50 8.14 5.29 -16.15
C GLN A 50 8.11 6.51 -15.21
N MET A 51 6.99 6.78 -14.53
CA MET A 51 6.88 7.88 -13.56
C MET A 51 7.92 7.74 -12.43
N ILE A 52 8.15 6.52 -11.92
CA ILE A 52 9.17 6.25 -10.91
C ILE A 52 10.58 6.55 -11.44
N ASN A 53 10.89 6.12 -12.67
CA ASN A 53 12.19 6.40 -13.29
C ASN A 53 12.42 7.90 -13.51
N TYR A 54 11.40 8.62 -13.96
CA TYR A 54 11.48 10.05 -14.20
C TYR A 54 11.66 10.82 -12.89
N LEU A 55 10.80 10.56 -11.90
CA LEU A 55 10.89 11.20 -10.58
C LEU A 55 12.24 10.90 -9.92
N GLY A 56 12.67 9.64 -9.87
CA GLY A 56 13.93 9.24 -9.27
C GLY A 56 15.14 9.91 -9.95
N THR A 57 15.14 10.02 -11.30
CA THR A 57 16.19 10.73 -12.03
C THR A 57 16.24 12.21 -11.64
N ARG A 58 15.07 12.87 -11.54
CA ARG A 58 15.02 14.28 -11.17
C ARG A 58 15.41 14.50 -9.71
N LEU A 59 15.05 13.60 -8.79
CA LEU A 59 15.49 13.68 -7.39
C LEU A 59 17.03 13.58 -7.27
N ILE A 60 17.67 12.72 -8.05
CA ILE A 60 19.12 12.62 -8.09
C ILE A 60 19.75 13.92 -8.63
N ASP A 61 19.18 14.49 -9.69
CA ASP A 61 19.60 15.74 -10.30
C ASP A 61 19.45 16.94 -9.33
N LEU A 62 18.44 16.92 -8.45
CA LEU A 62 18.27 17.86 -7.34
C LEU A 62 19.29 17.66 -6.19
N GLY A 63 20.24 16.74 -6.30
CA GLY A 63 21.24 16.46 -5.27
C GLY A 63 20.74 15.62 -4.09
N LEU A 64 19.60 14.96 -4.24
CA LEU A 64 19.01 14.13 -3.17
C LEU A 64 19.53 12.68 -3.17
N LYS A 65 20.52 12.34 -3.97
CA LYS A 65 21.13 11.01 -3.96
C LYS A 65 21.73 10.66 -2.59
N ASN A 66 21.44 9.46 -2.11
CA ASN A 66 21.85 8.93 -0.79
C ASN A 66 21.30 9.72 0.40
N LYS A 67 20.28 10.55 0.20
CA LYS A 67 19.63 11.30 1.28
C LYS A 67 18.48 10.49 1.89
N ARG A 68 18.07 10.90 3.11
CA ARG A 68 16.85 10.44 3.73
C ARG A 68 15.71 11.34 3.30
N ILE A 69 14.65 10.76 2.76
CA ILE A 69 13.53 11.51 2.19
C ILE A 69 12.25 10.94 2.80
N ALA A 70 11.47 11.81 3.44
CA ALA A 70 10.20 11.41 4.05
C ALA A 70 9.05 11.41 3.04
N VAL A 71 8.02 10.64 3.36
CA VAL A 71 6.74 10.67 2.66
C VAL A 71 5.62 10.68 3.70
N ILE A 72 4.72 11.68 3.65
CA ILE A 72 3.58 11.83 4.55
C ILE A 72 2.31 12.22 3.77
N GLY A 73 1.21 11.48 3.98
CA GLY A 73 -0.05 11.77 3.29
C GLY A 73 -1.05 10.64 3.37
N GLU A 74 -2.17 10.83 2.69
CA GLU A 74 -3.20 9.84 2.49
C GLU A 74 -2.73 8.74 1.52
N ASN A 75 -3.47 7.61 1.53
CA ASN A 75 -3.25 6.55 0.55
C ASN A 75 -3.61 7.07 -0.84
N ARG A 76 -2.61 7.13 -1.73
CA ARG A 76 -2.73 7.62 -3.10
C ARG A 76 -1.53 7.18 -3.94
N TYR A 77 -1.71 7.07 -5.25
CA TYR A 77 -0.65 6.60 -6.14
C TYR A 77 0.59 7.51 -6.13
N GLU A 78 0.45 8.82 -5.90
CA GLU A 78 1.58 9.76 -5.80
C GLU A 78 2.49 9.42 -4.62
N TRP A 79 1.90 8.97 -3.48
CA TRP A 79 2.64 8.52 -2.32
C TRP A 79 3.49 7.28 -2.66
N GLU A 80 2.88 6.31 -3.36
CA GLU A 80 3.53 5.07 -3.75
C GLU A 80 4.63 5.29 -4.80
N ILE A 81 4.40 6.20 -5.76
CA ILE A 81 5.43 6.63 -6.72
C ILE A 81 6.60 7.33 -6.02
N ALA A 82 6.33 8.25 -5.08
CA ALA A 82 7.36 8.90 -4.28
C ALA A 82 8.20 7.87 -3.51
N TYR A 83 7.55 6.95 -2.79
CA TYR A 83 8.21 5.87 -2.06
C TYR A 83 9.17 5.07 -2.94
N LEU A 84 8.69 4.57 -4.08
CA LEU A 84 9.50 3.76 -4.99
C LEU A 84 10.60 4.56 -5.69
N SER A 85 10.35 5.83 -6.02
CA SER A 85 11.38 6.72 -6.58
C SER A 85 12.51 7.00 -5.59
N ILE A 86 12.22 6.99 -4.29
CA ILE A 86 13.24 7.13 -3.26
C ILE A 86 14.02 5.82 -3.09
N VAL A 87 13.31 4.74 -2.77
CA VAL A 87 13.95 3.48 -2.33
C VAL A 87 14.67 2.75 -3.48
N CYS A 88 14.21 2.90 -4.73
CA CYS A 88 14.78 2.18 -5.88
C CYS A 88 16.01 2.84 -6.51
N GLY A 89 16.65 3.82 -5.85
CA GLY A 89 17.90 4.36 -6.38
C GLY A 89 18.26 5.77 -5.97
N THR A 90 17.35 6.52 -5.33
CA THR A 90 17.65 7.88 -4.84
C THR A 90 18.25 7.84 -3.44
N GLY A 91 17.60 7.14 -2.46
CA GLY A 91 18.06 7.20 -1.08
C GLY A 91 17.29 6.30 -0.13
N ILE A 92 17.17 6.73 1.12
CA ILE A 92 16.44 6.02 2.18
C ILE A 92 15.07 6.66 2.32
N VAL A 93 14.00 5.87 2.17
CA VAL A 93 12.64 6.34 2.37
C VAL A 93 12.25 6.30 3.85
N VAL A 94 11.56 7.35 4.31
CA VAL A 94 11.07 7.49 5.69
C VAL A 94 9.56 7.75 5.64
N PRO A 95 8.74 6.70 5.61
CA PRO A 95 7.29 6.84 5.71
C PRO A 95 6.88 7.39 7.08
N LEU A 96 6.07 8.46 7.09
CA LEU A 96 5.64 9.11 8.32
C LEU A 96 4.13 8.92 8.54
N ASP A 97 3.75 8.74 9.80
CA ASP A 97 2.34 8.64 10.18
C ASP A 97 1.62 9.98 9.94
N LYS A 98 0.58 9.92 9.12
CA LYS A 98 -0.27 11.07 8.77
C LYS A 98 -1.11 11.60 9.95
N SER A 99 -1.19 10.88 11.05
CA SER A 99 -1.95 11.26 12.25
C SER A 99 -1.08 11.92 13.33
N LEU A 100 0.24 12.04 13.13
CA LEU A 100 1.13 12.66 14.10
C LEU A 100 0.73 14.13 14.38
N PRO A 101 0.61 14.52 15.65
CA PRO A 101 0.50 15.94 16.00
C PRO A 101 1.81 16.65 15.67
N GLN A 102 1.74 17.99 15.51
CA GLN A 102 2.88 18.79 15.05
C GLN A 102 4.15 18.58 15.86
N ASN A 103 4.07 18.56 17.18
CA ASN A 103 5.22 18.38 18.06
C ASN A 103 5.91 17.02 17.88
N GLU A 104 5.14 15.97 17.61
CA GLU A 104 5.70 14.63 17.33
C GLU A 104 6.29 14.56 15.91
N LEU A 105 5.65 15.22 14.94
CA LEU A 105 6.18 15.32 13.57
C LEU A 105 7.53 16.05 13.56
N GLU A 106 7.67 17.16 14.33
CA GLU A 106 8.94 17.89 14.49
C GLU A 106 10.04 16.95 15.04
N LYS A 107 9.76 16.21 16.11
CA LYS A 107 10.71 15.25 16.70
C LYS A 107 11.13 14.16 15.71
N VAL A 108 10.18 13.60 14.96
CA VAL A 108 10.45 12.53 14.00
C VAL A 108 11.29 13.06 12.84
N ILE A 109 11.00 14.26 12.31
CA ILE A 109 11.79 14.94 11.28
C ILE A 109 13.23 15.18 11.77
N GLU A 110 13.41 15.67 12.98
CA GLU A 110 14.74 15.90 13.55
C GLU A 110 15.51 14.59 13.73
N ARG A 111 14.91 13.59 14.38
CA ARG A 111 15.53 12.28 14.64
C ARG A 111 15.81 11.47 13.40
N SER A 112 14.96 11.53 12.39
CA SER A 112 15.17 10.83 11.11
C SER A 112 16.29 11.45 10.30
N GLY A 113 16.56 12.75 10.48
CA GLY A 113 17.54 13.49 9.70
C GLY A 113 17.20 13.57 8.22
N VAL A 114 15.91 13.61 7.87
CA VAL A 114 15.42 13.78 6.50
C VAL A 114 15.77 15.14 5.96
N GLU A 115 16.17 15.20 4.67
CA GLU A 115 16.55 16.43 3.97
C GLU A 115 15.46 16.91 3.01
N ALA A 116 14.55 16.01 2.59
CA ALA A 116 13.40 16.31 1.76
C ALA A 116 12.15 15.57 2.26
N ILE A 117 10.98 16.07 1.91
CA ILE A 117 9.70 15.45 2.25
C ILE A 117 8.69 15.60 1.12
N PHE A 118 8.05 14.48 0.73
CA PHE A 118 6.83 14.45 -0.05
C PHE A 118 5.63 14.53 0.88
N TYR A 119 4.64 15.37 0.55
CA TYR A 119 3.54 15.59 1.47
C TYR A 119 2.22 15.94 0.76
N SER A 120 1.08 15.64 1.42
CA SER A 120 -0.23 16.12 1.02
C SER A 120 -0.44 17.56 1.49
N GLU A 121 -1.20 18.35 0.74
CA GLU A 121 -1.39 19.81 0.90
C GLU A 121 -1.67 20.27 2.35
N LYS A 122 -2.42 19.47 3.11
CA LYS A 122 -2.74 19.80 4.53
C LYS A 122 -1.54 19.98 5.45
N TYR A 123 -0.34 19.52 5.05
CA TYR A 123 0.90 19.68 5.84
C TYR A 123 1.71 20.91 5.45
N THR A 124 1.28 21.70 4.46
CA THR A 124 2.06 22.80 3.89
C THR A 124 2.51 23.79 4.96
N ASP A 125 1.60 24.29 5.78
CA ASP A 125 1.91 25.34 6.77
C ASP A 125 2.80 24.82 7.90
N ILE A 126 2.55 23.59 8.36
CA ILE A 126 3.38 22.94 9.38
C ILE A 126 4.79 22.75 8.87
N LEU A 127 4.97 22.24 7.64
CA LEU A 127 6.28 21.98 7.07
C LEU A 127 7.04 23.26 6.74
N LYS A 128 6.37 24.30 6.26
CA LYS A 128 6.98 25.64 6.11
C LYS A 128 7.50 26.17 7.46
N THR A 129 6.72 25.99 8.52
CA THR A 129 7.12 26.38 9.87
C THR A 129 8.35 25.60 10.34
N ILE A 130 8.38 24.29 10.13
CA ILE A 130 9.52 23.41 10.49
C ILE A 130 10.79 23.87 9.76
N VAL A 131 10.71 24.09 8.45
CA VAL A 131 11.82 24.59 7.64
C VAL A 131 12.27 25.99 8.10
N GLY A 132 11.31 26.91 8.31
CA GLY A 132 11.60 28.29 8.76
C GLY A 132 12.25 28.34 10.13
N ARG A 133 11.97 27.39 11.02
CA ARG A 133 12.62 27.24 12.33
C ARG A 133 13.93 26.48 12.29
N GLY A 134 14.33 25.92 11.15
CA GLY A 134 15.56 25.15 11.00
C GLY A 134 15.58 23.83 11.79
N ILE A 135 14.40 23.20 11.96
CA ILE A 135 14.29 21.92 12.70
C ILE A 135 14.89 20.78 11.87
N GLY A 136 15.88 20.10 12.43
CA GLY A 136 16.57 18.99 11.77
C GLY A 136 17.34 19.43 10.52
N LYS A 137 17.28 18.59 9.47
CA LYS A 137 17.97 18.83 8.20
C LYS A 137 17.02 19.12 7.03
N LEU A 138 15.72 19.20 7.29
CA LEU A 138 14.69 19.36 6.26
C LEU A 138 14.84 20.70 5.54
N LYS A 139 14.98 20.66 4.21
CA LYS A 139 15.14 21.86 3.35
C LYS A 139 14.24 21.82 2.12
N THR A 140 13.94 20.63 1.61
CA THR A 140 13.24 20.45 0.33
C THR A 140 11.83 19.97 0.57
N LEU A 141 10.84 20.79 0.18
CA LEU A 141 9.42 20.48 0.28
C LEU A 141 8.87 20.09 -1.10
N ILE A 142 8.21 18.92 -1.22
CA ILE A 142 7.66 18.41 -2.47
C ILE A 142 6.18 18.07 -2.24
N SER A 143 5.31 18.87 -2.82
CA SER A 143 3.86 18.66 -2.72
C SER A 143 3.39 17.61 -3.73
N MET A 144 2.55 16.67 -3.27
CA MET A 144 1.84 15.70 -4.10
C MET A 144 0.60 16.29 -4.79
N ASP A 145 0.15 17.49 -4.37
CA ASP A 145 -1.10 18.10 -4.84
C ASP A 145 -0.89 19.24 -5.83
N LEU A 146 0.23 19.95 -5.75
CA LEU A 146 0.54 21.05 -6.66
C LEU A 146 0.72 20.56 -8.09
N LYS A 147 0.15 21.29 -9.06
CA LYS A 147 0.37 21.05 -10.49
C LYS A 147 1.72 21.58 -10.96
N HIS A 148 2.12 22.75 -10.45
CA HIS A 148 3.35 23.45 -10.80
C HIS A 148 4.14 23.84 -9.55
N HIS A 149 5.43 24.08 -9.70
CA HIS A 149 6.27 24.59 -8.65
C HIS A 149 5.76 25.95 -8.15
N THR A 150 5.94 26.22 -6.87
CA THR A 150 5.71 27.52 -6.26
C THR A 150 6.97 27.93 -5.50
N GLU A 151 7.04 29.16 -5.01
CA GLU A 151 8.20 29.62 -4.24
C GLU A 151 8.46 28.72 -3.02
N GLY A 152 9.64 28.09 -2.99
CA GLY A 152 10.09 27.21 -1.92
C GLY A 152 9.44 25.81 -1.89
N ILE A 153 8.55 25.47 -2.85
CA ILE A 153 7.86 24.16 -2.89
C ILE A 153 7.90 23.59 -4.30
N TYR A 154 8.42 22.38 -4.43
CA TYR A 154 8.35 21.61 -5.67
C TYR A 154 7.01 20.90 -5.84
N SER A 155 6.53 20.78 -7.06
CA SER A 155 5.42 19.93 -7.45
C SER A 155 5.94 18.56 -7.87
N GLN A 156 5.45 17.47 -7.29
CA GLN A 156 5.79 16.13 -7.72
C GLN A 156 5.46 15.89 -9.20
N ASN A 157 4.32 16.40 -9.66
CA ASN A 157 3.88 16.26 -11.04
C ASN A 157 4.85 16.92 -12.02
N GLU A 158 5.31 18.14 -11.70
CA GLU A 158 6.28 18.88 -12.52
C GLU A 158 7.67 18.24 -12.48
N LEU A 159 8.11 17.74 -11.30
CA LEU A 159 9.36 16.96 -11.18
C LEU A 159 9.33 15.69 -12.04
N ILE A 160 8.20 15.01 -12.17
CA ILE A 160 8.05 13.87 -13.08
C ILE A 160 8.23 14.31 -14.53
N SER A 161 7.66 15.44 -14.93
CA SER A 161 7.75 15.98 -16.29
C SER A 161 9.18 16.44 -16.63
N GLU A 162 9.86 17.08 -15.69
CA GLU A 162 11.26 17.47 -15.83
C GLU A 162 12.17 16.24 -15.89
N GLY A 163 11.92 15.24 -15.04
CA GLY A 163 12.64 13.97 -15.05
C GLY A 163 12.46 13.19 -16.34
N LYS A 164 11.28 13.26 -16.96
CA LYS A 164 11.05 12.71 -18.31
C LYS A 164 12.01 13.33 -19.32
N ASN A 165 12.11 14.67 -19.35
CA ASN A 165 13.01 15.37 -20.25
C ASN A 165 14.47 14.96 -20.01
N LEU A 166 14.90 14.83 -18.73
CA LEU A 166 16.25 14.38 -18.40
C LEU A 166 16.54 12.97 -18.93
N VAL A 167 15.61 12.03 -18.77
CA VAL A 167 15.75 10.64 -19.24
C VAL A 167 15.77 10.59 -20.77
N GLU A 168 14.91 11.33 -21.45
CA GLU A 168 14.88 11.43 -22.92
C GLU A 168 16.17 12.04 -23.48
N ASN A 169 16.83 12.92 -22.73
CA ASN A 169 18.14 13.48 -23.04
C ASN A 169 19.33 12.59 -22.58
N GLY A 170 19.07 11.33 -22.23
CA GLY A 170 20.08 10.33 -21.95
C GLY A 170 20.56 10.23 -20.49
N ASN A 171 19.95 10.96 -19.54
CA ASN A 171 20.28 10.81 -18.12
C ASN A 171 19.75 9.49 -17.57
N LYS A 172 20.63 8.57 -17.23
CA LYS A 172 20.31 7.24 -16.67
C LYS A 172 20.67 7.10 -15.19
N SER A 173 20.97 8.18 -14.50
CA SER A 173 21.48 8.17 -13.11
C SER A 173 20.65 7.36 -12.13
N PHE A 174 19.32 7.38 -12.27
CA PHE A 174 18.43 6.54 -11.47
C PHE A 174 18.29 5.12 -12.06
N ILE A 175 18.14 5.02 -13.39
CA ILE A 175 17.92 3.73 -14.07
C ILE A 175 19.13 2.79 -13.83
N ASP A 176 20.34 3.32 -13.87
CA ASP A 176 21.58 2.57 -13.68
C ASP A 176 22.07 2.55 -12.21
N ALA A 177 21.34 3.20 -11.29
CA ALA A 177 21.71 3.20 -9.88
C ALA A 177 21.75 1.77 -9.31
N THR A 178 22.84 1.42 -8.66
CA THR A 178 23.02 0.14 -7.97
C THR A 178 22.36 0.17 -6.59
N ILE A 179 21.79 -0.96 -6.18
CA ILE A 179 21.16 -1.16 -4.88
C ILE A 179 22.01 -2.14 -4.08
N ASP A 180 22.43 -1.74 -2.88
CA ASP A 180 22.95 -2.66 -1.89
C ASP A 180 21.78 -3.28 -1.12
N ASN A 181 21.52 -4.54 -1.38
CA ASN A 181 20.33 -5.24 -0.86
C ASN A 181 20.33 -5.44 0.65
N GLU A 182 21.50 -5.38 1.30
CA GLU A 182 21.66 -5.63 2.74
C GLU A 182 21.61 -4.33 3.56
N LYS A 183 21.82 -3.16 2.93
CA LYS A 183 21.80 -1.88 3.64
C LYS A 183 20.37 -1.40 3.92
N MET A 184 20.23 -0.66 5.00
CA MET A 184 19.00 0.06 5.32
C MET A 184 18.57 0.92 4.14
N SER A 185 17.36 0.69 3.65
CA SER A 185 16.72 1.45 2.57
C SER A 185 15.39 2.06 3.00
N ILE A 186 14.81 1.54 4.07
CA ILE A 186 13.56 2.01 4.66
C ILE A 186 13.79 2.25 6.16
N MET A 187 13.36 3.40 6.66
CA MET A 187 13.39 3.77 8.07
C MET A 187 11.97 3.99 8.56
N LEU A 188 11.51 3.15 9.49
CA LEU A 188 10.16 3.20 10.04
C LEU A 188 10.21 3.62 11.51
N PHE A 189 9.23 4.41 11.93
CA PHE A 189 9.00 4.76 13.31
C PHE A 189 7.84 3.94 13.86
N THR A 190 8.06 3.23 14.96
CA THR A 190 7.01 2.44 15.62
C THR A 190 6.66 3.08 16.96
N SER A 191 5.37 3.02 17.34
CA SER A 191 4.92 3.41 18.68
C SER A 191 5.55 2.48 19.71
N GLY A 192 6.59 2.95 20.39
CA GLY A 192 7.19 2.23 21.50
C GLY A 192 6.32 2.33 22.76
N THR A 193 6.47 1.37 23.67
CA THR A 193 5.90 1.43 25.04
C THR A 193 6.58 2.48 25.92
N THR A 194 7.66 3.10 25.44
CA THR A 194 8.44 4.17 26.09
C THR A 194 8.20 5.50 25.40
N SER A 195 8.49 6.61 26.07
CA SER A 195 8.26 7.99 25.60
C SER A 195 8.80 8.34 24.22
N ASP A 196 9.71 7.53 23.67
CA ASP A 196 10.32 7.74 22.36
C ASP A 196 9.99 6.59 21.39
N SER A 197 9.47 6.92 20.19
CA SER A 197 9.25 5.94 19.12
C SER A 197 10.56 5.24 18.72
N LYS A 198 10.51 3.92 18.53
CA LYS A 198 11.65 3.13 18.07
C LYS A 198 11.83 3.28 16.56
N ILE A 199 13.07 3.17 16.10
CA ILE A 199 13.40 3.16 14.68
C ILE A 199 13.65 1.71 14.25
N VAL A 200 12.91 1.26 13.24
CA VAL A 200 13.12 -0.02 12.57
C VAL A 200 13.73 0.25 11.21
N ALA A 201 14.85 -0.43 10.95
CA ALA A 201 15.59 -0.33 9.68
C ALA A 201 15.35 -1.59 8.86
N LEU A 202 14.83 -1.42 7.64
CA LEU A 202 14.61 -2.53 6.71
C LEU A 202 15.47 -2.37 5.46
N SER A 203 15.93 -3.49 4.92
CA SER A 203 16.67 -3.56 3.67
C SER A 203 15.79 -4.02 2.51
N HIS A 204 16.29 -3.92 1.28
CA HIS A 204 15.61 -4.50 0.12
C HIS A 204 15.44 -6.02 0.26
N LYS A 205 16.44 -6.71 0.79
CA LYS A 205 16.40 -8.17 0.99
C LYS A 205 15.27 -8.58 1.92
N ASN A 206 15.04 -7.83 2.99
CA ASN A 206 13.94 -8.10 3.93
C ASN A 206 12.59 -8.07 3.20
N LEU A 207 12.31 -7.00 2.42
CA LEU A 207 11.03 -6.85 1.74
C LEU A 207 10.84 -7.87 0.61
N VAL A 208 11.86 -8.09 -0.23
CA VAL A 208 11.68 -9.00 -1.39
C VAL A 208 11.57 -10.45 -0.98
N SER A 209 12.26 -10.88 0.11
CA SER A 209 12.05 -12.21 0.68
C SER A 209 10.60 -12.38 1.10
N ASN A 210 10.06 -11.41 1.83
CA ASN A 210 8.68 -11.43 2.30
C ASN A 210 7.67 -11.44 1.14
N LEU A 211 7.88 -10.62 0.10
CA LEU A 211 7.02 -10.61 -1.09
C LEU A 211 7.00 -11.96 -1.81
N MET A 212 8.16 -12.60 -1.98
CA MET A 212 8.25 -13.92 -2.62
C MET A 212 7.60 -15.02 -1.77
N ASP A 213 7.76 -14.97 -0.45
CA ASP A 213 7.14 -15.93 0.47
C ASP A 213 5.62 -15.80 0.48
N ILE A 214 5.07 -14.58 0.51
CA ILE A 214 3.63 -14.33 0.38
C ILE A 214 3.12 -14.86 -0.97
N ALA A 215 3.80 -14.55 -2.08
CA ALA A 215 3.39 -14.99 -3.41
C ALA A 215 3.46 -16.51 -3.59
N SER A 216 4.37 -17.19 -2.89
CA SER A 216 4.46 -18.65 -2.93
C SER A 216 3.38 -19.35 -2.11
N SER A 217 2.73 -18.62 -1.19
CA SER A 217 1.74 -19.14 -0.25
C SER A 217 0.30 -18.82 -0.62
N LEU A 218 0.07 -17.77 -1.43
CA LEU A 218 -1.27 -17.28 -1.77
C LEU A 218 -1.53 -17.36 -3.27
N ASP A 219 -2.73 -17.83 -3.65
CA ASP A 219 -3.20 -17.78 -5.04
C ASP A 219 -3.69 -16.37 -5.38
N ILE A 220 -2.76 -15.45 -5.58
CA ILE A 220 -3.04 -14.07 -6.01
C ILE A 220 -2.27 -13.80 -7.30
N ASN A 221 -2.90 -13.12 -8.23
CA ASN A 221 -2.33 -12.89 -9.56
C ASN A 221 -2.80 -11.57 -10.18
N SER A 222 -2.39 -11.31 -11.40
CA SER A 222 -2.62 -10.06 -12.13
C SER A 222 -4.06 -9.82 -12.62
N SER A 223 -5.02 -10.65 -12.25
CA SER A 223 -6.46 -10.40 -12.44
C SER A 223 -7.13 -9.89 -11.17
N ASP A 224 -6.39 -9.86 -10.06
CA ASP A 224 -6.90 -9.43 -8.78
C ASP A 224 -6.93 -7.90 -8.65
N VAL A 225 -7.87 -7.38 -7.82
CA VAL A 225 -8.03 -5.97 -7.50
C VAL A 225 -7.86 -5.80 -6.00
N PHE A 226 -6.89 -4.97 -5.59
CA PHE A 226 -6.59 -4.66 -4.20
C PHE A 226 -7.26 -3.36 -3.77
N LEU A 227 -7.84 -3.32 -2.58
CA LEU A 227 -8.29 -2.10 -1.93
C LEU A 227 -7.22 -1.61 -0.96
N SER A 228 -6.53 -0.50 -1.30
CA SER A 228 -5.62 0.18 -0.38
C SER A 228 -6.44 0.97 0.64
N PHE A 229 -6.31 0.60 1.90
CA PHE A 229 -7.15 1.11 2.97
C PHE A 229 -6.38 1.46 4.24
N LEU A 230 -5.52 0.55 4.74
CA LEU A 230 -4.71 0.82 5.92
C LEU A 230 -3.64 1.88 5.60
N PRO A 231 -3.14 2.64 6.60
CA PRO A 231 -2.16 3.67 6.33
C PRO A 231 -0.87 3.11 5.70
N LEU A 232 -0.43 3.68 4.57
CA LEU A 232 0.74 3.22 3.80
C LEU A 232 2.08 3.31 4.57
N HIS A 233 2.17 4.14 5.61
CA HIS A 233 3.36 4.22 6.45
C HIS A 233 3.55 2.98 7.35
N HIS A 234 2.50 2.19 7.58
CA HIS A 234 2.61 0.91 8.26
C HIS A 234 3.12 -0.17 7.32
N VAL A 235 4.12 -0.92 7.76
CA VAL A 235 4.77 -1.95 6.94
C VAL A 235 3.79 -3.01 6.43
N PHE A 236 2.70 -3.30 7.16
CA PHE A 236 1.70 -4.27 6.73
C PHE A 236 0.99 -3.82 5.44
N GLU A 237 0.45 -2.59 5.40
CA GLU A 237 -0.15 -2.06 4.16
C GLU A 237 0.91 -1.85 3.09
N CYS A 238 2.06 -1.28 3.45
CA CYS A 238 3.15 -1.03 2.51
C CYS A 238 3.60 -2.31 1.80
N THR A 239 3.74 -3.44 2.52
CA THR A 239 4.21 -4.69 1.92
C THR A 239 3.07 -5.49 1.30
N VAL A 240 1.98 -5.75 2.06
CA VAL A 240 0.91 -6.68 1.64
C VAL A 240 -0.13 -5.99 0.74
N GLY A 241 -0.43 -4.73 0.98
CA GLY A 241 -1.36 -3.94 0.14
C GLY A 241 -0.68 -3.40 -1.12
N PHE A 242 0.37 -2.59 -0.95
CA PHE A 242 0.99 -1.83 -2.02
C PHE A 242 2.07 -2.61 -2.80
N LEU A 243 3.19 -2.99 -2.16
CA LEU A 243 4.30 -3.63 -2.89
C LEU A 243 3.90 -4.97 -3.50
N PHE A 244 3.08 -5.74 -2.78
CA PHE A 244 2.65 -7.05 -3.26
C PHE A 244 1.69 -6.97 -4.44
N SER A 245 0.77 -6.00 -4.47
CA SER A 245 -0.11 -5.79 -5.64
C SER A 245 0.71 -5.49 -6.91
N LEU A 246 1.72 -4.61 -6.83
CA LEU A 246 2.62 -4.32 -7.94
C LEU A 246 3.47 -5.53 -8.33
N TYR A 247 3.91 -6.32 -7.36
CA TYR A 247 4.72 -7.52 -7.59
C TYR A 247 3.97 -8.59 -8.41
N VAL A 248 2.70 -8.83 -8.08
CA VAL A 248 1.87 -9.82 -8.79
C VAL A 248 1.20 -9.27 -10.06
N GLY A 249 1.33 -7.96 -10.31
CA GLY A 249 0.73 -7.28 -11.47
C GLY A 249 -0.76 -7.02 -11.34
N ALA A 250 -1.28 -6.94 -10.11
CA ALA A 250 -2.68 -6.64 -9.82
C ALA A 250 -2.98 -5.13 -9.90
N GLU A 251 -4.27 -4.78 -9.99
CA GLU A 251 -4.75 -3.40 -9.93
C GLU A 251 -4.96 -2.98 -8.46
N THR A 252 -4.54 -1.78 -8.09
CA THR A 252 -4.82 -1.17 -6.79
C THR A 252 -5.83 -0.03 -6.96
N VAL A 253 -6.82 -0.02 -6.08
CA VAL A 253 -7.80 1.08 -5.92
C VAL A 253 -7.69 1.63 -4.50
N PHE A 254 -7.96 2.92 -4.33
CA PHE A 254 -7.83 3.60 -3.04
C PHE A 254 -9.21 3.80 -2.42
N CYS A 255 -9.34 3.47 -1.13
CA CYS A 255 -10.58 3.59 -0.39
C CYS A 255 -10.91 5.07 -0.13
N ASP A 256 -12.16 5.46 -0.39
CA ASP A 256 -12.67 6.82 -0.13
C ASP A 256 -12.85 7.14 1.37
N GLY A 257 -12.56 6.17 2.22
CA GLY A 257 -12.64 6.26 3.67
C GLY A 257 -13.43 5.11 4.30
N ILE A 258 -13.25 4.94 5.61
CA ILE A 258 -13.78 3.80 6.38
C ILE A 258 -15.31 3.61 6.25
N ARG A 259 -16.05 4.68 5.97
CA ARG A 259 -17.50 4.65 5.81
C ARG A 259 -17.92 3.99 4.50
N TYR A 260 -17.06 4.06 3.48
CA TYR A 260 -17.33 3.66 2.11
C TYR A 260 -16.70 2.30 1.74
N ILE A 261 -16.14 1.56 2.72
CA ILE A 261 -15.44 0.30 2.43
C ILE A 261 -16.34 -0.66 1.64
N VAL A 262 -17.57 -0.91 2.10
CA VAL A 262 -18.48 -1.85 1.41
C VAL A 262 -18.88 -1.33 0.03
N ASP A 263 -19.13 -0.03 -0.09
CA ASP A 263 -19.42 0.60 -1.38
C ASP A 263 -18.24 0.45 -2.35
N ASN A 264 -17.00 0.68 -1.85
CA ASN A 264 -15.80 0.54 -2.66
C ASN A 264 -15.50 -0.93 -3.03
N LEU A 265 -15.74 -1.89 -2.11
CA LEU A 265 -15.64 -3.32 -2.45
C LEU A 265 -16.53 -3.66 -3.63
N LYS A 266 -17.78 -3.18 -3.62
CA LYS A 266 -18.78 -3.40 -4.67
C LYS A 266 -18.42 -2.67 -5.96
N GLU A 267 -18.12 -1.37 -5.89
CA GLU A 267 -17.88 -0.49 -7.05
C GLU A 267 -16.66 -0.93 -7.85
N TYR A 268 -15.56 -1.23 -7.15
CA TYR A 268 -14.31 -1.62 -7.80
C TYR A 268 -14.17 -3.12 -8.04
N LYS A 269 -15.16 -3.91 -7.61
CA LYS A 269 -15.11 -5.39 -7.69
C LYS A 269 -13.83 -5.93 -7.07
N VAL A 270 -13.53 -5.44 -5.87
CA VAL A 270 -12.32 -5.81 -5.12
C VAL A 270 -12.28 -7.32 -4.87
N SER A 271 -11.12 -7.93 -5.10
CA SER A 271 -10.91 -9.36 -4.83
C SER A 271 -10.03 -9.62 -3.60
N VAL A 272 -9.15 -8.69 -3.25
CA VAL A 272 -8.21 -8.81 -2.13
C VAL A 272 -8.23 -7.55 -1.26
N MET A 273 -8.33 -7.75 0.05
CA MET A 273 -8.21 -6.64 1.01
C MET A 273 -7.40 -7.09 2.23
N ALA A 274 -6.35 -6.34 2.55
CA ALA A 274 -5.64 -6.46 3.80
C ALA A 274 -6.20 -5.44 4.82
N SER A 275 -6.52 -5.88 6.04
CA SER A 275 -7.05 -4.99 7.06
C SER A 275 -6.80 -5.51 8.48
N VAL A 276 -7.37 -4.82 9.47
CA VAL A 276 -7.29 -5.18 10.89
C VAL A 276 -8.61 -5.80 11.36
N PRO A 277 -8.61 -6.60 12.46
CA PRO A 277 -9.81 -7.29 12.97
C PRO A 277 -11.03 -6.38 13.11
N ALA A 278 -10.87 -5.19 13.70
CA ALA A 278 -11.97 -4.25 13.93
C ALA A 278 -12.74 -3.85 12.65
N ILE A 279 -12.08 -3.84 11.51
CA ILE A 279 -12.72 -3.55 10.21
C ILE A 279 -13.56 -4.74 9.76
N TYR A 280 -13.05 -5.96 9.88
CA TYR A 280 -13.81 -7.16 9.55
C TYR A 280 -15.04 -7.35 10.46
N GLU A 281 -14.91 -7.07 11.76
CA GLU A 281 -16.05 -7.02 12.67
C GLU A 281 -17.10 -5.99 12.22
N ARG A 282 -16.66 -4.81 11.79
CA ARG A 282 -17.56 -3.77 11.28
C ARG A 282 -18.26 -4.19 9.99
N ILE A 283 -17.53 -4.76 9.03
CA ILE A 283 -18.12 -5.28 7.78
C ILE A 283 -19.11 -6.37 8.11
N PHE A 284 -18.78 -7.29 9.05
CA PHE A 284 -19.69 -8.34 9.47
C PHE A 284 -20.98 -7.79 10.11
N LYS A 285 -20.89 -6.72 10.91
CA LYS A 285 -22.09 -6.05 11.46
C LYS A 285 -22.98 -5.48 10.34
N ILE A 286 -22.37 -4.95 9.26
CA ILE A 286 -23.13 -4.47 8.10
C ILE A 286 -23.83 -5.66 7.41
N ILE A 287 -23.10 -6.75 7.14
CA ILE A 287 -23.65 -7.97 6.55
C ILE A 287 -24.84 -8.46 7.38
N ARG A 288 -24.68 -8.59 8.70
CA ARG A 288 -25.76 -9.05 9.61
C ARG A 288 -26.98 -8.13 9.60
N ARG A 289 -26.79 -6.83 9.49
CA ARG A 289 -27.89 -5.87 9.39
C ARG A 289 -28.67 -6.05 8.09
N GLU A 290 -27.98 -6.19 6.97
CA GLU A 290 -28.63 -6.43 5.67
C GLU A 290 -29.39 -7.77 5.68
N ILE A 291 -28.80 -8.83 6.23
CA ILE A 291 -29.47 -10.12 6.41
C ILE A 291 -30.74 -9.95 7.27
N ALA A 292 -30.64 -9.24 8.40
CA ALA A 292 -31.77 -9.06 9.31
C ALA A 292 -32.94 -8.24 8.73
N THR A 293 -32.66 -7.39 7.74
CA THR A 293 -33.66 -6.59 7.01
C THR A 293 -34.15 -7.27 5.74
N SER A 294 -33.53 -8.38 5.32
CA SER A 294 -33.95 -9.15 4.16
C SER A 294 -35.14 -10.04 4.49
N ASN A 295 -35.99 -10.28 3.50
CA ASN A 295 -37.12 -11.23 3.64
C ASN A 295 -36.66 -12.70 3.76
N ASN A 296 -35.34 -12.96 3.65
CA ASN A 296 -34.74 -14.30 3.57
C ASN A 296 -33.92 -14.65 4.83
N LEU A 297 -34.15 -13.97 5.97
CA LEU A 297 -33.35 -14.18 7.20
C LEU A 297 -33.39 -15.65 7.66
N GLU A 298 -34.55 -16.27 7.72
CA GLU A 298 -34.74 -17.67 8.16
C GLU A 298 -34.00 -18.62 7.22
N GLU A 299 -34.14 -18.44 5.90
CA GLU A 299 -33.45 -19.24 4.89
C GLU A 299 -31.92 -19.11 4.98
N ILE A 300 -31.40 -17.90 5.23
CA ILE A 300 -29.96 -17.67 5.39
C ILE A 300 -29.44 -18.40 6.64
N LEU A 301 -30.18 -18.34 7.78
CA LEU A 301 -29.76 -19.01 9.00
C LEU A 301 -29.82 -20.54 8.88
N GLU A 302 -30.82 -21.07 8.22
CA GLU A 302 -30.92 -22.51 7.90
C GLU A 302 -29.79 -22.93 6.97
N ASN A 303 -29.46 -22.13 5.96
CA ASN A 303 -28.38 -22.39 5.06
C ASN A 303 -27.00 -22.32 5.75
N GLU A 304 -26.75 -21.41 6.71
CA GLU A 304 -25.51 -21.38 7.50
C GLU A 304 -25.25 -22.71 8.20
N GLU A 305 -26.24 -23.31 8.82
CA GLU A 305 -26.09 -24.61 9.52
C GLU A 305 -26.00 -25.78 8.51
N LYS A 306 -26.85 -25.78 7.48
CA LYS A 306 -26.89 -26.84 6.45
C LYS A 306 -25.59 -26.95 5.67
N TYR A 307 -25.01 -25.82 5.30
CA TYR A 307 -23.82 -25.75 4.43
C TYR A 307 -22.51 -25.48 5.16
N LYS A 308 -22.49 -25.49 6.52
CA LYS A 308 -21.27 -25.18 7.30
C LYS A 308 -20.04 -26.03 6.92
N ASN A 309 -20.26 -27.28 6.51
CA ASN A 309 -19.19 -28.21 6.10
C ASN A 309 -18.97 -28.28 4.58
N SER A 310 -19.72 -27.52 3.80
CA SER A 310 -19.58 -27.46 2.34
C SER A 310 -18.31 -26.72 1.91
N SER A 311 -17.92 -26.90 0.63
CA SER A 311 -16.81 -26.17 0.02
C SER A 311 -17.08 -24.67 -0.03
N MET A 312 -16.01 -23.86 -0.11
CA MET A 312 -16.14 -22.41 -0.25
C MET A 312 -16.92 -22.00 -1.52
N GLU A 313 -16.77 -22.77 -2.61
CA GLU A 313 -17.48 -22.52 -3.86
C GLU A 313 -18.98 -22.77 -3.74
N GLU A 314 -19.39 -23.85 -3.05
CA GLU A 314 -20.81 -24.12 -2.75
C GLU A 314 -21.41 -23.03 -1.89
N LYS A 315 -20.73 -22.66 -0.81
CA LYS A 315 -21.14 -21.53 0.05
C LYS A 315 -21.31 -20.24 -0.72
N LYS A 316 -20.36 -19.90 -1.61
CA LYS A 316 -20.44 -18.72 -2.46
C LYS A 316 -21.69 -18.70 -3.33
N LYS A 317 -22.14 -19.86 -3.82
CA LYS A 317 -23.37 -19.98 -4.60
C LYS A 317 -24.61 -19.81 -3.73
N VAL A 318 -24.62 -20.45 -2.55
CA VAL A 318 -25.74 -20.40 -1.59
C VAL A 318 -25.93 -18.97 -1.05
N PHE A 319 -24.84 -18.31 -0.66
CA PHE A 319 -24.87 -16.95 -0.10
C PHE A 319 -24.56 -15.87 -1.15
N LYS A 320 -25.02 -16.09 -2.40
CA LYS A 320 -24.76 -15.19 -3.53
C LYS A 320 -25.12 -13.74 -3.25
N ASP A 321 -26.25 -13.47 -2.59
CA ASP A 321 -26.70 -12.11 -2.30
C ASP A 321 -25.72 -11.37 -1.38
N ILE A 322 -25.11 -12.07 -0.42
CA ILE A 322 -24.08 -11.51 0.47
C ILE A 322 -22.80 -11.23 -0.32
N HIS A 323 -22.40 -12.14 -1.22
CA HIS A 323 -21.27 -11.91 -2.10
C HIS A 323 -21.50 -10.75 -3.05
N ASP A 324 -22.67 -10.62 -3.64
CA ASP A 324 -23.05 -9.52 -4.55
C ASP A 324 -23.07 -8.17 -3.84
N MET A 325 -23.50 -8.14 -2.56
CA MET A 325 -23.41 -6.94 -1.72
C MET A 325 -21.96 -6.46 -1.57
N LEU A 326 -21.00 -7.38 -1.48
CA LEU A 326 -19.57 -7.10 -1.42
C LEU A 326 -18.89 -7.01 -2.80
N GLY A 327 -19.67 -6.97 -3.90
CA GLY A 327 -19.17 -6.85 -5.28
C GLY A 327 -18.95 -8.16 -6.01
N GLY A 328 -19.21 -9.32 -5.39
CA GLY A 328 -19.19 -10.65 -6.01
C GLY A 328 -17.79 -11.25 -6.29
N ASN A 329 -16.72 -10.47 -6.08
CA ASN A 329 -15.37 -10.84 -6.50
C ASN A 329 -14.40 -11.15 -5.35
N ILE A 330 -14.85 -11.04 -4.09
CA ILE A 330 -13.96 -11.32 -2.94
C ILE A 330 -13.37 -12.73 -3.06
N LYS A 331 -12.05 -12.78 -3.12
CA LYS A 331 -11.22 -14.00 -3.17
C LYS A 331 -10.50 -14.23 -1.85
N LEU A 332 -9.94 -13.14 -1.28
CA LEU A 332 -9.15 -13.23 -0.07
C LEU A 332 -9.24 -11.95 0.78
N LEU A 333 -9.55 -12.13 2.05
CA LEU A 333 -9.50 -11.11 3.09
C LEU A 333 -8.38 -11.48 4.06
N ILE A 334 -7.45 -10.56 4.32
CA ILE A 334 -6.27 -10.80 5.17
C ILE A 334 -6.37 -9.92 6.40
N SER A 335 -6.47 -10.53 7.58
CA SER A 335 -6.45 -9.83 8.86
C SER A 335 -5.06 -9.86 9.47
N GLY A 336 -4.53 -8.71 9.86
CA GLY A 336 -3.21 -8.59 10.49
C GLY A 336 -3.15 -7.50 11.56
N ALA A 337 -1.97 -7.26 12.10
CA ALA A 337 -1.64 -6.28 13.13
C ALA A 337 -2.27 -6.50 14.52
N ALA A 338 -3.28 -7.34 14.66
CA ALA A 338 -3.88 -7.74 15.94
C ALA A 338 -4.51 -9.13 15.80
N SER A 339 -4.78 -9.77 16.93
CA SER A 339 -5.43 -11.09 16.96
C SER A 339 -6.86 -10.99 16.46
N LEU A 340 -7.23 -11.85 15.51
CA LEU A 340 -8.58 -12.01 15.01
C LEU A 340 -9.36 -12.95 15.94
N ASP A 341 -10.59 -12.58 16.30
CA ASP A 341 -11.51 -13.47 17.00
C ASP A 341 -11.87 -14.67 16.09
N LYS A 342 -11.64 -15.88 16.61
CA LYS A 342 -11.95 -17.13 15.90
C LYS A 342 -13.41 -17.25 15.50
N GLU A 343 -14.32 -16.68 16.28
CA GLU A 343 -15.74 -16.66 15.94
C GLU A 343 -16.03 -15.76 14.74
N ILE A 344 -15.32 -14.64 14.59
CA ILE A 344 -15.43 -13.79 13.39
C ILE A 344 -14.89 -14.53 12.17
N GLU A 345 -13.71 -15.14 12.25
CA GLU A 345 -13.15 -15.95 11.15
C GLU A 345 -14.14 -17.04 10.71
N LYS A 346 -14.69 -17.80 11.67
CA LYS A 346 -15.67 -18.85 11.43
C LYS A 346 -16.95 -18.34 10.74
N LYS A 347 -17.45 -17.17 11.19
CA LYS A 347 -18.64 -16.54 10.59
C LYS A 347 -18.40 -16.16 9.12
N TYR A 348 -17.27 -15.57 8.79
CA TYR A 348 -16.88 -15.29 7.40
C TYR A 348 -16.81 -16.57 6.56
N ARG A 349 -16.14 -17.59 7.10
CA ARG A 349 -15.99 -18.90 6.43
C ARG A 349 -17.35 -19.60 6.22
N ASN A 350 -18.31 -19.46 7.16
CA ASN A 350 -19.65 -20.00 6.99
C ASN A 350 -20.39 -19.37 5.81
N LEU A 351 -20.16 -18.09 5.54
CA LEU A 351 -20.72 -17.37 4.41
C LEU A 351 -19.93 -17.55 3.10
N GLY A 352 -18.91 -18.41 3.07
CA GLY A 352 -18.06 -18.61 1.88
C GLY A 352 -17.10 -17.47 1.60
N LEU A 353 -16.82 -16.61 2.60
CA LEU A 353 -15.82 -15.54 2.51
C LEU A 353 -14.51 -16.01 3.13
N ASN A 354 -13.42 -16.00 2.33
CA ASN A 354 -12.13 -16.48 2.77
C ASN A 354 -11.40 -15.38 3.56
N LEU A 355 -11.55 -15.41 4.88
CA LEU A 355 -10.83 -14.54 5.81
C LEU A 355 -9.73 -15.34 6.49
N VAL A 356 -8.48 -14.88 6.35
CA VAL A 356 -7.29 -15.49 6.96
C VAL A 356 -6.60 -14.51 7.88
N GLN A 357 -5.93 -15.03 8.91
CA GLN A 357 -5.11 -14.22 9.79
C GLN A 357 -3.64 -14.37 9.41
N GLY A 358 -2.95 -13.22 9.22
CA GLY A 358 -1.50 -13.14 9.11
C GLY A 358 -0.89 -12.70 10.44
N TYR A 359 0.28 -13.24 10.76
CA TYR A 359 1.09 -12.86 11.92
C TYR A 359 2.41 -12.23 11.49
N GLY A 360 2.82 -11.18 12.18
CA GLY A 360 4.11 -10.55 11.93
C GLY A 360 4.34 -9.29 12.76
N LEU A 361 5.51 -8.70 12.55
CA LEU A 361 6.00 -7.51 13.26
C LEU A 361 6.60 -6.54 12.24
N THR A 362 6.76 -5.26 12.59
CA THR A 362 7.45 -4.30 11.72
C THR A 362 8.87 -4.77 11.39
N GLU A 363 9.55 -5.34 12.37
CA GLU A 363 10.91 -5.87 12.26
C GLU A 363 11.03 -7.10 11.35
N THR A 364 9.91 -7.76 11.02
CA THR A 364 9.88 -8.95 10.15
C THR A 364 9.43 -8.69 8.72
N SER A 365 9.11 -7.44 8.33
CA SER A 365 8.91 -6.92 6.96
C SER A 365 7.60 -7.26 6.21
N PRO A 366 6.46 -7.47 6.81
CA PRO A 366 6.07 -7.75 8.18
C PRO A 366 5.77 -9.23 8.47
N VAL A 367 5.49 -10.08 7.43
CA VAL A 367 4.82 -11.38 7.57
C VAL A 367 5.80 -12.46 8.01
N ILE A 368 5.39 -13.24 9.02
CA ILE A 368 6.09 -14.47 9.47
C ILE A 368 5.24 -15.69 9.11
N GLY A 369 3.88 -15.60 9.19
CA GLY A 369 2.95 -16.68 8.91
C GLY A 369 1.50 -16.22 8.87
#